data_83233a709d60b0b5c5a4a77ec3d172f4
#
_entry.id   83233a709d60b0b5c5a4a77ec3d172f4
#
_cell.length_a   1.000
_cell.length_b   1.000
_cell.length_c   1.000
_cell.angle_alpha   90.00
_cell.angle_beta   90.00
_cell.angle_gamma   90.00
#
_symmetry.space_group_name_H-M   'P 1'
#
loop_
_entity.id
_entity.type
_entity.pdbx_description
1 polymer ?
#
loop_
_entity_poly.entity_id
_entity_poly.type
_entity_poly.pdbx_seq_one_letter_code
_entity_poly.pdbx_strand_id
1 'polypeptide(L)'
;LVFMQFEQISKDKRIDLPKPSVDTGMGLERMTALLQGTHDNYGTDHFKKLISSISEEVNKKTSDSNIASFRVIADHLRASSFLIAEGVLPSNEGRGYVLRRIMRRGMRHSHLLGAKKPIFFNVFKTLQEEMSASYPELDRAQSLIEETLIMEEEKFLVLLDRGIKILNDEISRIDKTLPGEVAFKLYDTYGFPLDLTEDILKNKSLKIDHAKFQSLMKEGRELAKKNWKGSGDTSVDEIWFGIKERLGGTEFLGYETNTAEGMALSLLKNNKEVKQLKENDEGTIITNQTPFYGESGGQVGDTGKIFSGNFKFEVNDVQKKLGDLFVHYGKVVSGSVKLNDTVEMKIDVERRDNIRAYHSATHLLHESLRRVLGTHVIQKGSLVDSDRLRFDFSHMKPISPEEINKIEMFVNSMVDKKSDVKTRIMTPKEAVDNGALALFGEKYGDEVRVLSMGSETDKYFSTELCGGTHVRNTGNIGKFKIVSQSAIAAGIRRVEALRD
;
A
#
# COMPACT_ATOMS: atom_id res chain seq x y z
N LEU A 1 -9.73 -8.48 -27.99
CA LEU A 1 -9.08 -9.76 -27.71
C LEU A 1 -7.58 -9.56 -27.69
N VAL A 2 -6.94 -10.04 -26.64
CA VAL A 2 -5.48 -10.08 -26.50
C VAL A 2 -5.07 -11.53 -26.33
N PHE A 3 -4.08 -11.97 -27.11
CA PHE A 3 -3.48 -13.30 -26.97
C PHE A 3 -2.20 -13.16 -26.16
N MET A 4 -2.22 -13.66 -24.92
CA MET A 4 -1.07 -13.68 -24.05
C MET A 4 -0.30 -14.98 -24.26
N GLN A 5 0.91 -14.89 -24.83
CA GLN A 5 1.77 -16.04 -25.14
C GLN A 5 3.05 -16.00 -24.30
N PHE A 6 3.42 -14.84 -23.76
CA PHE A 6 4.73 -14.62 -23.17
C PHE A 6 4.62 -13.92 -21.82
N GLU A 7 5.60 -14.18 -20.94
CA GLU A 7 5.87 -13.43 -19.72
C GLU A 7 7.18 -12.65 -19.86
N GLN A 8 7.16 -11.35 -19.60
CA GLN A 8 8.33 -10.50 -19.63
C GLN A 8 8.94 -10.48 -18.22
N ILE A 9 10.01 -11.25 -18.01
CA ILE A 9 10.69 -11.38 -16.70
C ILE A 9 11.62 -10.19 -16.45
N SER A 10 12.33 -9.73 -17.49
CA SER A 10 13.22 -8.56 -17.42
C SER A 10 13.18 -7.81 -18.73
N LYS A 11 13.89 -6.68 -18.82
CA LYS A 11 13.95 -5.84 -20.04
C LYS A 11 14.39 -6.64 -21.28
N ASP A 12 15.23 -7.65 -21.09
CA ASP A 12 15.87 -8.42 -22.16
C ASP A 12 15.49 -9.92 -22.16
N LYS A 13 14.68 -10.36 -21.19
CA LYS A 13 14.30 -11.78 -21.05
C LYS A 13 12.79 -11.95 -21.07
N ARG A 14 12.31 -12.66 -22.08
CA ARG A 14 10.92 -13.09 -22.28
C ARG A 14 10.87 -14.60 -22.37
N ILE A 15 9.91 -15.21 -21.70
CA ILE A 15 9.66 -16.65 -21.76
C ILE A 15 8.25 -16.93 -22.28
N ASP A 16 8.04 -18.10 -22.85
CA ASP A 16 6.73 -18.56 -23.26
C ASP A 16 5.89 -18.94 -22.04
N LEU A 17 4.62 -18.61 -22.04
CA LEU A 17 3.68 -19.09 -21.03
C LEU A 17 3.46 -20.60 -21.21
N PRO A 18 3.41 -21.38 -20.12
CA PRO A 18 3.12 -22.82 -20.19
C PRO A 18 1.79 -23.15 -20.86
N LYS A 19 0.82 -22.23 -20.74
CA LYS A 19 -0.49 -22.27 -21.40
C LYS A 19 -0.79 -20.88 -21.93
N PRO A 20 -0.75 -20.66 -23.26
CA PRO A 20 -1.21 -19.42 -23.87
C PRO A 20 -2.66 -19.13 -23.47
N SER A 21 -2.95 -17.89 -23.17
CA SER A 21 -4.25 -17.43 -22.68
C SER A 21 -4.84 -16.36 -23.59
N VAL A 22 -6.15 -16.27 -23.62
CA VAL A 22 -6.87 -15.17 -24.26
C VAL A 22 -7.43 -14.27 -23.18
N ASP A 23 -7.17 -12.97 -23.30
CA ASP A 23 -7.78 -11.95 -22.46
C ASP A 23 -8.69 -11.06 -23.31
N THR A 24 -9.72 -10.51 -22.66
CA THR A 24 -10.67 -9.60 -23.32
C THR A 24 -10.81 -8.34 -22.48
N GLY A 25 -10.79 -7.20 -23.14
CA GLY A 25 -11.07 -5.93 -22.53
C GLY A 25 -11.97 -5.09 -23.41
N MET A 26 -12.91 -4.36 -22.79
CA MET A 26 -13.81 -3.47 -23.49
C MET A 26 -14.05 -2.22 -22.64
N GLY A 27 -13.97 -1.04 -23.26
CA GLY A 27 -14.25 0.21 -22.55
C GLY A 27 -15.73 0.34 -22.22
N LEU A 28 -16.05 0.55 -20.94
CA LEU A 28 -17.42 0.75 -20.47
C LEU A 28 -18.10 1.87 -21.26
N GLU A 29 -17.47 3.01 -21.40
CA GLU A 29 -18.01 4.19 -22.08
C GLU A 29 -18.26 3.93 -23.56
N ARG A 30 -17.34 3.21 -24.22
CA ARG A 30 -17.49 2.87 -25.63
C ARG A 30 -18.68 1.95 -25.88
N MET A 31 -18.87 0.97 -25.00
CA MET A 31 -20.04 0.09 -25.09
C MET A 31 -21.33 0.81 -24.76
N THR A 32 -21.33 1.62 -23.70
CA THR A 32 -22.50 2.42 -23.32
C THR A 32 -22.88 3.39 -24.45
N ALA A 33 -21.91 4.09 -25.04
CA ALA A 33 -22.16 4.99 -26.18
C ALA A 33 -22.76 4.24 -27.36
N LEU A 34 -22.21 3.07 -27.71
CA LEU A 34 -22.74 2.24 -28.79
C LEU A 34 -24.19 1.80 -28.51
N LEU A 35 -24.47 1.31 -27.31
CA LEU A 35 -25.81 0.83 -26.91
C LEU A 35 -26.82 1.97 -26.83
N GLN A 36 -26.40 3.18 -26.49
CA GLN A 36 -27.23 4.40 -26.43
C GLN A 36 -27.30 5.15 -27.77
N GLY A 37 -26.69 4.61 -28.83
CA GLY A 37 -26.73 5.18 -30.17
C GLY A 37 -26.00 6.52 -30.32
N THR A 38 -24.99 6.79 -29.49
CA THR A 38 -24.15 7.99 -29.57
C THR A 38 -22.71 7.64 -29.96
N HIS A 39 -22.01 8.56 -30.63
CA HIS A 39 -20.59 8.46 -30.94
C HIS A 39 -19.69 9.17 -29.93
N ASP A 40 -20.29 9.84 -28.94
CA ASP A 40 -19.59 10.61 -27.91
C ASP A 40 -19.69 9.90 -26.56
N ASN A 41 -18.58 9.46 -25.99
CA ASN A 41 -18.53 8.83 -24.68
C ASN A 41 -19.11 9.75 -23.57
N TYR A 42 -18.90 11.07 -23.69
CA TYR A 42 -19.46 12.06 -22.76
C TYR A 42 -20.95 12.37 -23.04
N GLY A 43 -21.49 11.86 -24.13
CA GLY A 43 -22.91 11.90 -24.47
C GLY A 43 -23.72 10.77 -23.83
N THR A 44 -23.10 9.87 -23.05
CA THR A 44 -23.79 8.83 -22.29
C THR A 44 -24.51 9.40 -21.07
N ASP A 45 -25.51 8.69 -20.57
CA ASP A 45 -26.34 9.10 -19.44
C ASP A 45 -25.52 9.47 -18.18
N HIS A 46 -24.61 8.61 -17.76
CA HIS A 46 -23.76 8.85 -16.61
C HIS A 46 -22.93 10.15 -16.73
N PHE A 47 -22.28 10.35 -17.88
CA PHE A 47 -21.51 11.59 -18.07
C PHE A 47 -22.37 12.83 -18.19
N LYS A 48 -23.55 12.73 -18.82
CA LYS A 48 -24.50 13.85 -18.87
C LYS A 48 -24.92 14.30 -17.47
N LYS A 49 -25.20 13.37 -16.55
CA LYS A 49 -25.55 13.67 -15.17
C LYS A 49 -24.41 14.35 -14.42
N LEU A 50 -23.17 13.82 -14.55
CA LEU A 50 -21.99 14.44 -13.95
C LEU A 50 -21.76 15.85 -14.50
N ILE A 51 -21.85 16.04 -15.81
CA ILE A 51 -21.69 17.35 -16.45
C ILE A 51 -22.78 18.34 -15.99
N SER A 52 -24.03 17.87 -15.81
CA SER A 52 -25.10 18.68 -15.25
C SER A 52 -24.82 19.13 -13.82
N SER A 53 -24.41 18.20 -12.96
CA SER A 53 -24.02 18.49 -11.57
C SER A 53 -22.86 19.50 -11.51
N ILE A 54 -21.83 19.34 -12.36
CA ILE A 54 -20.74 20.31 -12.45
C ILE A 54 -21.27 21.69 -12.89
N SER A 55 -22.18 21.73 -13.87
CA SER A 55 -22.78 22.97 -14.36
C SER A 55 -23.54 23.74 -13.26
N GLU A 56 -24.24 23.02 -12.40
CA GLU A 56 -24.93 23.55 -11.23
C GLU A 56 -23.94 24.10 -10.19
N GLU A 57 -22.91 23.33 -9.84
CA GLU A 57 -21.90 23.73 -8.84
C GLU A 57 -21.11 24.97 -9.26
N VAL A 58 -20.75 25.10 -10.54
CA VAL A 58 -20.02 26.27 -11.05
C VAL A 58 -20.96 27.41 -11.52
N ASN A 59 -22.28 27.20 -11.47
CA ASN A 59 -23.28 28.11 -11.99
C ASN A 59 -22.97 28.61 -13.42
N LYS A 60 -22.62 27.68 -14.32
CA LYS A 60 -22.22 28.01 -15.69
C LYS A 60 -22.68 26.91 -16.66
N LYS A 61 -23.39 27.33 -17.72
CA LYS A 61 -23.86 26.42 -18.77
C LYS A 61 -22.71 25.94 -19.68
N THR A 62 -22.88 24.78 -20.23
CA THR A 62 -21.97 24.21 -21.25
C THR A 62 -22.09 25.00 -22.55
N SER A 63 -20.97 25.15 -23.24
CA SER A 63 -20.85 25.76 -24.59
C SER A 63 -19.66 25.15 -25.32
N ASP A 64 -19.56 25.35 -26.62
CA ASP A 64 -18.44 24.84 -27.44
C ASP A 64 -17.05 25.27 -26.91
N SER A 65 -16.99 26.49 -26.34
CA SER A 65 -15.74 27.04 -25.79
C SER A 65 -15.31 26.47 -24.44
N ASN A 66 -16.22 25.85 -23.69
CA ASN A 66 -15.94 25.40 -22.33
C ASN A 66 -16.23 23.91 -22.07
N ILE A 67 -16.89 23.23 -23.01
CA ILE A 67 -17.29 21.81 -22.85
C ILE A 67 -16.10 20.88 -22.51
N ALA A 68 -14.92 21.18 -23.04
CA ALA A 68 -13.72 20.43 -22.73
C ALA A 68 -13.40 20.43 -21.23
N SER A 69 -13.61 21.58 -20.55
CA SER A 69 -13.39 21.66 -19.11
C SER A 69 -14.37 20.82 -18.32
N PHE A 70 -15.65 20.81 -18.69
CA PHE A 70 -16.66 19.96 -18.05
C PHE A 70 -16.34 18.47 -18.20
N ARG A 71 -15.89 18.05 -19.40
CA ARG A 71 -15.49 16.66 -19.67
C ARG A 71 -14.28 16.25 -18.83
N VAL A 72 -13.27 17.12 -18.74
CA VAL A 72 -12.09 16.86 -17.90
C VAL A 72 -12.46 16.72 -16.44
N ILE A 73 -13.32 17.59 -15.90
CA ILE A 73 -13.75 17.51 -14.49
C ILE A 73 -14.48 16.20 -14.24
N ALA A 74 -15.46 15.84 -15.07
CA ALA A 74 -16.26 14.61 -14.92
C ALA A 74 -15.39 13.35 -14.97
N ASP A 75 -14.50 13.26 -15.95
CA ASP A 75 -13.59 12.13 -16.13
C ASP A 75 -12.60 12.01 -14.96
N HIS A 76 -11.98 13.12 -14.57
CA HIS A 76 -10.95 13.12 -13.53
C HIS A 76 -11.52 12.94 -12.13
N LEU A 77 -12.72 13.45 -11.85
CA LEU A 77 -13.45 13.19 -10.62
C LEU A 77 -13.73 11.69 -10.50
N ARG A 78 -14.31 11.07 -11.54
CA ARG A 78 -14.62 9.64 -11.52
C ARG A 78 -13.35 8.81 -11.31
N ALA A 79 -12.31 9.04 -12.12
CA ALA A 79 -11.04 8.32 -11.99
C ALA A 79 -10.43 8.47 -10.59
N SER A 80 -10.46 9.68 -10.03
CA SER A 80 -9.93 9.96 -8.69
C SER A 80 -10.74 9.25 -7.61
N SER A 81 -12.06 9.25 -7.69
CA SER A 81 -12.94 8.61 -6.71
C SER A 81 -12.72 7.10 -6.65
N PHE A 82 -12.62 6.42 -7.79
CA PHE A 82 -12.30 4.99 -7.83
C PHE A 82 -10.89 4.68 -7.32
N LEU A 83 -9.88 5.46 -7.69
CA LEU A 83 -8.53 5.28 -7.16
C LEU A 83 -8.45 5.45 -5.66
N ILE A 84 -9.19 6.42 -5.10
CA ILE A 84 -9.28 6.61 -3.64
C ILE A 84 -10.01 5.43 -2.99
N ALA A 85 -11.11 4.95 -3.57
CA ALA A 85 -11.83 3.77 -3.09
C ALA A 85 -10.94 2.53 -3.04
N GLU A 86 -10.05 2.36 -4.01
CA GLU A 86 -9.00 1.34 -4.07
C GLU A 86 -7.81 1.61 -3.12
N GLY A 87 -7.90 2.67 -2.31
CA GLY A 87 -6.91 2.99 -1.28
C GLY A 87 -5.66 3.71 -1.80
N VAL A 88 -5.65 4.23 -3.03
CA VAL A 88 -4.60 5.14 -3.50
C VAL A 88 -4.90 6.54 -2.97
N LEU A 89 -3.98 7.12 -2.20
CA LEU A 89 -4.11 8.49 -1.69
C LEU A 89 -3.14 9.44 -2.37
N PRO A 90 -3.48 10.75 -2.51
CA PRO A 90 -2.60 11.72 -3.13
C PRO A 90 -1.27 11.84 -2.39
N SER A 91 -0.14 11.67 -3.09
CA SER A 91 1.21 11.75 -2.52
C SER A 91 2.18 12.48 -3.45
N ASN A 92 3.45 12.59 -3.06
CA ASN A 92 4.50 13.24 -3.85
C ASN A 92 5.22 12.27 -4.81
N GLU A 93 4.96 10.96 -4.69
CA GLU A 93 5.64 9.92 -5.46
C GLU A 93 4.73 8.74 -5.80
N GLY A 94 5.18 7.86 -6.68
CA GLY A 94 4.49 6.63 -7.04
C GLY A 94 3.08 6.85 -7.60
N ARG A 95 2.16 5.93 -7.30
CA ARG A 95 0.76 5.97 -7.77
C ARG A 95 0.00 7.18 -7.22
N GLY A 96 0.26 7.57 -5.97
CA GLY A 96 -0.39 8.73 -5.34
C GLY A 96 0.00 10.06 -6.00
N TYR A 97 1.21 10.19 -6.56
CA TYR A 97 1.58 11.34 -7.37
C TYR A 97 0.77 11.43 -8.65
N VAL A 98 0.54 10.29 -9.33
CA VAL A 98 -0.30 10.26 -10.54
C VAL A 98 -1.73 10.66 -10.21
N LEU A 99 -2.30 10.12 -9.13
CA LEU A 99 -3.63 10.50 -8.63
C LEU A 99 -3.70 12.01 -8.36
N ARG A 100 -2.74 12.56 -7.62
CA ARG A 100 -2.70 14.01 -7.33
C ARG A 100 -2.67 14.86 -8.61
N ARG A 101 -1.93 14.43 -9.63
CA ARG A 101 -1.92 15.13 -10.93
C ARG A 101 -3.28 15.10 -11.61
N ILE A 102 -3.96 13.95 -11.62
CA ILE A 102 -5.30 13.80 -12.17
C ILE A 102 -6.27 14.74 -11.44
N MET A 103 -6.28 14.69 -10.11
CA MET A 103 -7.13 15.54 -9.28
C MET A 103 -6.91 17.03 -9.59
N ARG A 104 -5.65 17.49 -9.49
CA ARG A 104 -5.30 18.89 -9.71
C ARG A 104 -5.61 19.37 -11.13
N ARG A 105 -5.49 18.50 -12.13
CA ARG A 105 -5.90 18.85 -13.49
C ARG A 105 -7.40 19.11 -13.58
N GLY A 106 -8.22 18.26 -12.99
CA GLY A 106 -9.67 18.48 -12.91
C GLY A 106 -10.02 19.74 -12.11
N MET A 107 -9.44 19.94 -10.94
CA MET A 107 -9.63 21.10 -10.06
C MET A 107 -9.21 22.42 -10.75
N ARG A 108 -8.18 22.40 -11.58
CA ARG A 108 -7.82 23.53 -12.42
C ARG A 108 -8.94 23.90 -13.40
N HIS A 109 -9.53 22.90 -14.05
CA HIS A 109 -10.64 23.14 -14.96
C HIS A 109 -11.88 23.66 -14.23
N SER A 110 -12.14 23.27 -12.99
CA SER A 110 -13.21 23.86 -12.17
C SER A 110 -12.93 25.35 -11.87
N HIS A 111 -11.68 25.69 -11.55
CA HIS A 111 -11.27 27.09 -11.38
C HIS A 111 -11.41 27.92 -12.68
N LEU A 112 -11.06 27.36 -13.84
CA LEU A 112 -11.26 28.02 -15.15
C LEU A 112 -12.75 28.26 -15.48
N LEU A 113 -13.61 27.39 -14.98
CA LEU A 113 -15.07 27.58 -15.09
C LEU A 113 -15.62 28.62 -14.11
N GLY A 114 -14.82 29.05 -13.12
CA GLY A 114 -15.16 30.08 -12.14
C GLY A 114 -15.43 29.58 -10.73
N ALA A 115 -15.18 28.31 -10.44
CA ALA A 115 -15.31 27.79 -9.09
C ALA A 115 -14.32 28.48 -8.13
N LYS A 116 -14.83 29.01 -7.02
CA LYS A 116 -14.06 29.69 -5.97
C LYS A 116 -13.97 28.87 -4.67
N LYS A 117 -14.69 27.75 -4.63
CA LYS A 117 -14.76 26.83 -3.50
C LYS A 117 -14.58 25.40 -4.01
N PRO A 118 -14.24 24.43 -3.16
CA PRO A 118 -14.25 23.02 -3.52
C PRO A 118 -15.61 22.59 -4.05
N ILE A 119 -15.62 21.91 -5.19
CA ILE A 119 -16.84 21.37 -5.82
C ILE A 119 -16.80 19.86 -6.01
N PHE A 120 -15.62 19.26 -6.02
CA PHE A 120 -15.44 17.84 -6.34
C PHE A 120 -16.21 16.91 -5.41
N PHE A 121 -16.26 17.22 -4.11
CA PHE A 121 -17.01 16.42 -3.15
C PHE A 121 -18.52 16.46 -3.34
N ASN A 122 -19.06 17.58 -3.84
CA ASN A 122 -20.50 17.70 -4.17
C ASN A 122 -20.83 16.88 -5.42
N VAL A 123 -20.00 17.02 -6.47
CA VAL A 123 -20.18 16.26 -7.72
C VAL A 123 -19.96 14.76 -7.49
N PHE A 124 -19.14 14.37 -6.50
CA PHE A 124 -18.97 12.97 -6.11
C PHE A 124 -20.28 12.31 -5.66
N LYS A 125 -21.18 13.04 -5.01
CA LYS A 125 -22.50 12.52 -4.61
C LYS A 125 -23.30 12.03 -5.81
N THR A 126 -23.28 12.81 -6.90
CA THR A 126 -23.92 12.39 -8.17
C THR A 126 -23.25 11.15 -8.74
N LEU A 127 -21.91 11.03 -8.69
CA LEU A 127 -21.20 9.84 -9.12
C LEU A 127 -21.58 8.63 -8.27
N GLN A 128 -21.67 8.79 -6.96
CA GLN A 128 -22.06 7.75 -6.02
C GLN A 128 -23.48 7.25 -6.32
N GLU A 129 -24.46 8.14 -6.44
CA GLU A 129 -25.85 7.80 -6.79
C GLU A 129 -25.93 7.00 -8.09
N GLU A 130 -25.11 7.34 -9.09
CA GLU A 130 -25.13 6.69 -10.39
C GLU A 130 -24.43 5.35 -10.45
N MET A 131 -23.39 5.14 -9.65
CA MET A 131 -22.49 3.99 -9.84
C MET A 131 -22.41 3.06 -8.63
N SER A 132 -22.80 3.47 -7.42
CA SER A 132 -22.58 2.65 -6.22
C SER A 132 -23.36 1.33 -6.21
N ALA A 133 -24.49 1.24 -6.90
CA ALA A 133 -25.24 -0.01 -7.04
C ALA A 133 -24.42 -1.11 -7.74
N SER A 134 -23.54 -0.74 -8.67
CA SER A 134 -22.65 -1.66 -9.38
C SER A 134 -21.24 -1.70 -8.78
N TYR A 135 -20.86 -0.67 -8.04
CA TYR A 135 -19.54 -0.46 -7.45
C TYR A 135 -19.67 -0.07 -5.96
N PRO A 136 -20.00 -1.03 -5.08
CA PRO A 136 -20.29 -0.75 -3.66
C PRO A 136 -19.08 -0.21 -2.89
N GLU A 137 -17.88 -0.29 -3.45
CA GLU A 137 -16.68 0.35 -2.91
C GLU A 137 -16.79 1.87 -2.82
N LEU A 138 -17.59 2.51 -3.66
CA LEU A 138 -17.83 3.96 -3.58
C LEU A 138 -18.60 4.32 -2.29
N ASP A 139 -19.60 3.54 -1.92
CA ASP A 139 -20.34 3.73 -0.66
C ASP A 139 -19.46 3.41 0.55
N ARG A 140 -18.73 2.29 0.50
CA ARG A 140 -17.82 1.89 1.58
C ARG A 140 -16.76 2.94 1.86
N ALA A 141 -16.21 3.58 0.82
CA ALA A 141 -15.15 4.57 0.94
C ALA A 141 -15.65 6.03 0.90
N GLN A 142 -16.96 6.28 0.98
CA GLN A 142 -17.55 7.61 0.83
C GLN A 142 -16.82 8.68 1.65
N SER A 143 -16.72 8.50 2.97
CA SER A 143 -16.08 9.50 3.85
C SER A 143 -14.62 9.76 3.48
N LEU A 144 -13.87 8.71 3.09
CA LEU A 144 -12.48 8.85 2.66
C LEU A 144 -12.39 9.63 1.35
N ILE A 145 -13.27 9.36 0.40
CA ILE A 145 -13.31 10.06 -0.90
C ILE A 145 -13.63 11.52 -0.68
N GLU A 146 -14.73 11.83 0.02
CA GLU A 146 -15.17 13.21 0.27
C GLU A 146 -14.09 14.02 0.99
N GLU A 147 -13.54 13.51 2.09
CA GLU A 147 -12.47 14.20 2.85
C GLU A 147 -11.20 14.40 2.01
N THR A 148 -10.82 13.41 1.21
CA THR A 148 -9.64 13.51 0.33
C THR A 148 -9.84 14.56 -0.75
N LEU A 149 -11.02 14.57 -1.40
CA LEU A 149 -11.36 15.55 -2.43
C LEU A 149 -11.38 16.98 -1.87
N ILE A 150 -12.09 17.20 -0.75
CA ILE A 150 -12.16 18.53 -0.11
C ILE A 150 -10.76 19.02 0.23
N MET A 151 -9.98 18.20 0.93
CA MET A 151 -8.68 18.62 1.46
C MET A 151 -7.66 18.89 0.34
N GLU A 152 -7.61 18.07 -0.71
CA GLU A 152 -6.69 18.30 -1.83
C GLU A 152 -7.14 19.51 -2.67
N GLU A 153 -8.45 19.74 -2.83
CA GLU A 153 -8.99 20.89 -3.56
C GLU A 153 -8.74 22.20 -2.80
N GLU A 154 -8.99 22.25 -1.49
CA GLU A 154 -8.67 23.43 -0.65
C GLU A 154 -7.18 23.79 -0.71
N LYS A 155 -6.31 22.80 -0.52
CA LYS A 155 -4.86 22.98 -0.62
C LYS A 155 -4.44 23.47 -2.00
N PHE A 156 -5.07 22.95 -3.05
CA PHE A 156 -4.74 23.32 -4.41
C PHE A 156 -5.22 24.72 -4.76
N LEU A 157 -6.40 25.15 -4.31
CA LEU A 157 -6.89 26.51 -4.50
C LEU A 157 -5.95 27.55 -3.88
N VAL A 158 -5.47 27.31 -2.65
CA VAL A 158 -4.49 28.20 -2.00
C VAL A 158 -3.17 28.24 -2.79
N LEU A 159 -2.74 27.10 -3.31
CA LEU A 159 -1.51 27.02 -4.15
C LEU A 159 -1.71 27.70 -5.50
N LEU A 160 -2.90 27.58 -6.10
CA LEU A 160 -3.25 28.27 -7.37
C LEU A 160 -3.18 29.78 -7.21
N ASP A 161 -3.83 30.33 -6.20
CA ASP A 161 -3.84 31.79 -5.98
C ASP A 161 -2.42 32.33 -5.76
N ARG A 162 -1.62 31.63 -4.96
CA ARG A 162 -0.21 32.00 -4.72
C ARG A 162 0.64 31.87 -6.00
N GLY A 163 0.48 30.74 -6.71
CA GLY A 163 1.25 30.49 -7.95
C GLY A 163 0.93 31.47 -9.06
N ILE A 164 -0.36 31.81 -9.24
CA ILE A 164 -0.81 32.80 -10.21
C ILE A 164 -0.25 34.19 -9.86
N LYS A 165 -0.23 34.56 -8.58
CA LYS A 165 0.34 35.84 -8.14
C LYS A 165 1.84 35.91 -8.45
N ILE A 166 2.62 34.89 -8.07
CA ILE A 166 4.05 34.82 -8.35
C ILE A 166 4.31 34.87 -9.86
N LEU A 167 3.54 34.07 -10.62
CA LEU A 167 3.70 34.03 -12.08
C LEU A 167 3.41 35.38 -12.71
N ASN A 168 2.36 36.09 -12.28
CA ASN A 168 2.04 37.44 -12.78
C ASN A 168 3.12 38.46 -12.43
N ASP A 169 3.72 38.40 -11.23
CA ASP A 169 4.81 39.26 -10.82
C ASP A 169 6.05 39.03 -11.69
N GLU A 170 6.37 37.76 -12.02
CA GLU A 170 7.50 37.41 -12.90
C GLU A 170 7.22 37.78 -14.37
N ILE A 171 5.98 37.58 -14.86
CA ILE A 171 5.58 37.97 -16.21
C ILE A 171 5.75 39.47 -16.43
N SER A 172 5.54 40.30 -15.42
CA SER A 172 5.75 41.74 -15.53
C SER A 172 7.20 42.18 -15.73
N ARG A 173 8.15 41.26 -15.52
CA ARG A 173 9.61 41.49 -15.56
C ARG A 173 10.27 40.87 -16.79
N ILE A 174 9.54 40.15 -17.63
CA ILE A 174 10.06 39.42 -18.77
C ILE A 174 9.46 39.95 -20.10
N ASP A 175 10.22 39.97 -21.17
CA ASP A 175 9.74 40.39 -22.47
C ASP A 175 9.15 39.26 -23.32
N LYS A 176 9.76 38.07 -23.35
CA LYS A 176 9.35 36.97 -24.23
C LYS A 176 9.35 35.57 -23.59
N THR A 177 10.27 35.31 -22.66
CA THR A 177 10.50 33.96 -22.15
C THR A 177 10.60 33.96 -20.65
N LEU A 178 9.81 33.11 -19.98
CA LEU A 178 9.91 32.86 -18.55
C LEU A 178 11.15 31.99 -18.29
N PRO A 179 12.05 32.39 -17.37
CA PRO A 179 13.20 31.57 -17.00
C PRO A 179 12.79 30.18 -16.49
N GLY A 180 13.52 29.15 -16.91
CA GLY A 180 13.25 27.77 -16.50
C GLY A 180 13.36 27.53 -14.99
N GLU A 181 14.19 28.32 -14.29
CA GLU A 181 14.32 28.33 -12.82
C GLU A 181 13.02 28.78 -12.15
N VAL A 182 12.35 29.79 -12.67
CA VAL A 182 11.07 30.27 -12.14
C VAL A 182 9.97 29.22 -12.35
N ALA A 183 9.90 28.66 -13.57
CA ALA A 183 8.97 27.57 -13.85
C ALA A 183 9.22 26.34 -12.96
N PHE A 184 10.50 25.98 -12.73
CA PHE A 184 10.88 24.90 -11.83
C PHE A 184 10.51 25.19 -10.37
N LYS A 185 10.76 26.40 -9.88
CA LYS A 185 10.38 26.82 -8.52
C LYS A 185 8.87 26.80 -8.33
N LEU A 186 8.10 27.25 -9.30
CA LEU A 186 6.63 27.16 -9.30
C LEU A 186 6.17 25.70 -9.21
N TYR A 187 6.79 24.80 -9.98
CA TYR A 187 6.47 23.40 -10.03
C TYR A 187 6.90 22.63 -8.76
N ASP A 188 8.17 22.76 -8.37
CA ASP A 188 8.80 21.96 -7.32
C ASP A 188 8.43 22.46 -5.92
N THR A 189 8.57 23.78 -5.68
CA THR A 189 8.35 24.38 -4.36
C THR A 189 6.89 24.67 -4.07
N TYR A 190 6.18 25.18 -5.06
CA TYR A 190 4.78 25.60 -4.89
C TYR A 190 3.78 24.59 -5.42
N GLY A 191 4.22 23.51 -6.06
CA GLY A 191 3.34 22.48 -6.63
C GLY A 191 2.40 23.02 -7.73
N PHE A 192 2.80 24.12 -8.37
CA PHE A 192 2.04 24.76 -9.43
C PHE A 192 2.32 24.04 -10.75
N PRO A 193 1.34 23.43 -11.40
CA PRO A 193 1.56 22.59 -12.57
C PRO A 193 2.19 23.35 -13.74
N LEU A 194 3.17 22.71 -14.41
CA LEU A 194 3.86 23.33 -15.55
C LEU A 194 2.93 23.65 -16.70
N ASP A 195 1.98 22.74 -17.01
CA ASP A 195 0.97 22.94 -18.04
C ASP A 195 0.07 24.15 -17.77
N LEU A 196 -0.19 24.47 -16.50
CA LEU A 196 -0.91 25.68 -16.11
C LEU A 196 -0.06 26.94 -16.36
N THR A 197 1.23 26.87 -16.03
CA THR A 197 2.19 27.95 -16.35
C THR A 197 2.22 28.20 -17.85
N GLU A 198 2.31 27.13 -18.65
CA GLU A 198 2.31 27.22 -20.13
C GLU A 198 1.05 27.87 -20.69
N ASP A 199 -0.13 27.47 -20.19
CA ASP A 199 -1.39 28.01 -20.68
C ASP A 199 -1.56 29.50 -20.34
N ILE A 200 -1.14 29.93 -19.16
CA ILE A 200 -1.18 31.35 -18.76
C ILE A 200 -0.23 32.15 -19.66
N LEU A 201 0.97 31.66 -19.91
CA LEU A 201 1.97 32.31 -20.76
C LEU A 201 1.51 32.34 -22.22
N LYS A 202 0.91 31.25 -22.74
CA LYS A 202 0.39 31.15 -24.09
C LYS A 202 -0.67 32.23 -24.36
N ASN A 203 -1.55 32.49 -23.41
CA ASN A 203 -2.56 33.55 -23.53
C ASN A 203 -1.97 34.96 -23.56
N LYS A 204 -0.70 35.10 -23.13
CA LYS A 204 0.07 36.35 -23.16
C LYS A 204 1.14 36.36 -24.26
N SER A 205 1.15 35.36 -25.17
CA SER A 205 2.16 35.19 -26.23
C SER A 205 3.59 35.05 -25.72
N LEU A 206 3.74 34.52 -24.49
CA LEU A 206 5.02 34.25 -23.84
C LEU A 206 5.38 32.76 -23.93
N LYS A 207 6.65 32.41 -23.73
CA LYS A 207 7.18 31.04 -23.74
C LYS A 207 7.90 30.73 -22.44
N ILE A 208 8.20 29.44 -22.21
CA ILE A 208 9.06 28.94 -21.11
C ILE A 208 10.39 28.47 -21.67
N ASP A 209 11.48 28.67 -20.94
CA ASP A 209 12.73 27.97 -21.16
C ASP A 209 12.63 26.51 -20.69
N HIS A 210 12.12 25.67 -21.60
CA HIS A 210 11.96 24.24 -21.35
C HIS A 210 13.28 23.50 -21.14
N ALA A 211 14.35 23.93 -21.81
CA ALA A 211 15.65 23.28 -21.72
C ALA A 211 16.20 23.39 -20.29
N LYS A 212 16.15 24.59 -19.74
CA LYS A 212 16.59 24.84 -18.36
C LYS A 212 15.69 24.19 -17.35
N PHE A 213 14.36 24.23 -17.55
CA PHE A 213 13.40 23.52 -16.69
C PHE A 213 13.70 22.02 -16.63
N GLN A 214 13.90 21.37 -17.77
CA GLN A 214 14.20 19.94 -17.83
C GLN A 214 15.55 19.58 -17.20
N SER A 215 16.57 20.43 -17.35
CA SER A 215 17.86 20.27 -16.67
C SER A 215 17.68 20.23 -15.15
N LEU A 216 16.96 21.19 -14.58
CA LEU A 216 16.68 21.27 -13.14
C LEU A 216 15.84 20.09 -12.65
N MET A 217 14.85 19.64 -13.43
CA MET A 217 14.08 18.43 -13.14
C MET A 217 14.95 17.16 -13.09
N LYS A 218 15.94 17.07 -13.98
CA LYS A 218 16.90 15.96 -14.00
C LYS A 218 17.81 16.00 -12.79
N GLU A 219 18.38 17.16 -12.49
CA GLU A 219 19.22 17.37 -11.30
C GLU A 219 18.48 17.04 -10.00
N GLY A 220 17.24 17.49 -9.85
CA GLY A 220 16.38 17.17 -8.70
C GLY A 220 16.12 15.67 -8.56
N ARG A 221 15.88 14.95 -9.67
CA ARG A 221 15.70 13.48 -9.66
C ARG A 221 16.99 12.74 -9.30
N GLU A 222 18.15 13.20 -9.78
CA GLU A 222 19.44 12.61 -9.44
C GLU A 222 19.79 12.83 -7.98
N LEU A 223 19.48 14.01 -7.42
CA LEU A 223 19.66 14.32 -6.01
C LEU A 223 18.74 13.45 -5.13
N ALA A 224 17.48 13.30 -5.54
CA ALA A 224 16.52 12.42 -4.88
C ALA A 224 16.96 10.96 -4.92
N LYS A 225 17.51 10.47 -6.05
CA LYS A 225 18.08 9.12 -6.16
C LYS A 225 19.30 8.91 -5.27
N LYS A 226 20.17 9.90 -5.11
CA LYS A 226 21.34 9.82 -4.21
C LYS A 226 20.95 9.78 -2.74
N ASN A 227 19.88 10.46 -2.38
CA ASN A 227 19.36 10.51 -1.00
C ASN A 227 18.39 9.36 -0.68
N TRP A 228 17.95 8.62 -1.70
CA TRP A 228 17.05 7.48 -1.53
C TRP A 228 17.88 6.24 -1.14
N LYS A 229 17.90 5.94 0.14
CA LYS A 229 18.28 4.62 0.65
C LYS A 229 17.13 3.69 0.31
N GLY A 230 17.26 2.96 -0.80
CA GLY A 230 16.20 2.15 -1.38
C GLY A 230 15.42 1.35 -0.34
N SER A 231 14.11 1.36 -0.44
CA SER A 231 13.30 0.24 0.05
C SER A 231 13.77 -0.99 -0.72
N GLY A 232 14.25 -2.00 -0.04
CA GLY A 232 15.02 -3.15 -0.52
C GLY A 232 14.45 -4.07 -1.61
N ASP A 233 13.75 -3.55 -2.60
CA ASP A 233 13.45 -4.23 -3.87
C ASP A 233 14.54 -3.98 -4.92
N THR A 234 15.77 -4.24 -4.53
CA THR A 234 16.83 -4.51 -5.49
C THR A 234 16.68 -5.96 -5.91
N SER A 235 16.57 -6.18 -7.23
CA SER A 235 16.73 -7.45 -7.93
C SER A 235 16.76 -8.64 -6.97
N VAL A 236 15.68 -9.41 -6.92
CA VAL A 236 15.68 -10.71 -6.24
C VAL A 236 16.92 -11.40 -6.75
N ASP A 237 17.90 -11.64 -5.87
CA ASP A 237 19.17 -12.20 -6.26
C ASP A 237 18.90 -13.48 -7.05
N GLU A 238 19.41 -13.58 -8.28
CA GLU A 238 19.20 -14.75 -9.16
C GLU A 238 19.52 -16.08 -8.44
N ILE A 239 20.35 -16.00 -7.40
CA ILE A 239 20.71 -17.14 -6.56
C ILE A 239 19.49 -17.81 -5.90
N TRP A 240 18.48 -17.02 -5.44
CA TRP A 240 17.32 -17.60 -4.77
C TRP A 240 16.43 -18.38 -5.72
N PHE A 241 16.31 -17.93 -6.98
CA PHE A 241 15.59 -18.69 -8.03
C PHE A 241 16.25 -20.02 -8.29
N GLY A 242 17.58 -20.06 -8.47
CA GLY A 242 18.31 -21.30 -8.70
C GLY A 242 18.24 -22.27 -7.51
N ILE A 243 18.26 -21.74 -6.29
CA ILE A 243 18.11 -22.55 -5.07
C ILE A 243 16.69 -23.12 -4.98
N LYS A 244 15.65 -22.27 -5.18
CA LYS A 244 14.24 -22.70 -5.10
C LYS A 244 13.89 -23.71 -6.20
N GLU A 245 14.37 -23.53 -7.42
CA GLU A 245 14.14 -24.46 -8.53
C GLU A 245 14.70 -25.85 -8.22
N ARG A 246 15.83 -25.90 -7.53
CA ARG A 246 16.51 -27.17 -7.19
C ARG A 246 15.96 -27.83 -5.94
N LEU A 247 15.62 -27.05 -4.90
CA LEU A 247 15.29 -27.56 -3.56
C LEU A 247 13.78 -27.56 -3.26
N GLY A 248 13.00 -26.81 -4.02
CA GLY A 248 11.61 -26.53 -3.69
C GLY A 248 11.44 -25.47 -2.59
N GLY A 249 10.26 -25.39 -1.99
CA GLY A 249 9.97 -24.54 -0.83
C GLY A 249 10.36 -25.20 0.48
N THR A 250 10.47 -24.38 1.54
CA THR A 250 10.68 -24.85 2.91
C THR A 250 9.32 -25.07 3.59
N GLU A 251 9.10 -26.20 4.23
CA GLU A 251 7.89 -26.45 5.02
C GLU A 251 7.95 -25.68 6.35
N PHE A 252 6.93 -24.85 6.63
CA PHE A 252 6.86 -24.08 7.86
C PHE A 252 6.07 -24.81 8.95
N LEU A 253 6.74 -25.22 10.01
CA LEU A 253 6.18 -25.95 11.15
C LEU A 253 5.84 -25.04 12.34
N GLY A 254 6.23 -23.77 12.31
CA GLY A 254 6.22 -22.85 13.46
C GLY A 254 4.84 -22.39 13.92
N TYR A 255 3.74 -22.83 13.29
CA TYR A 255 2.40 -22.67 13.86
C TYR A 255 2.16 -23.62 15.03
N GLU A 256 2.70 -24.84 14.96
CA GLU A 256 2.44 -25.93 15.90
C GLU A 256 3.60 -26.17 16.88
N THR A 257 4.84 -26.00 16.41
CA THR A 257 6.03 -26.33 17.19
C THR A 257 7.03 -25.18 17.27
N ASN A 258 7.79 -25.14 18.36
CA ASN A 258 8.90 -24.22 18.59
C ASN A 258 10.27 -24.86 18.30
N THR A 259 10.29 -26.17 17.99
CA THR A 259 11.48 -26.95 17.66
C THR A 259 11.18 -27.86 16.48
N ALA A 260 12.17 -28.12 15.66
CA ALA A 260 12.09 -29.10 14.58
C ALA A 260 13.48 -29.70 14.28
N GLU A 261 13.50 -30.89 13.71
CA GLU A 261 14.64 -31.44 13.04
C GLU A 261 14.53 -31.17 11.55
N GLY A 262 15.62 -30.95 10.85
CA GLY A 262 15.62 -30.70 9.41
C GLY A 262 17.00 -31.01 8.81
N MET A 263 17.05 -30.94 7.48
CA MET A 263 18.27 -31.16 6.71
C MET A 263 18.78 -29.85 6.15
N ALA A 264 20.07 -29.55 6.27
CA ALA A 264 20.72 -28.37 5.71
C ALA A 264 20.91 -28.55 4.18
N LEU A 265 19.95 -28.07 3.39
CA LEU A 265 19.90 -28.26 1.93
C LEU A 265 20.74 -27.26 1.13
N SER A 266 20.97 -26.05 1.66
CA SER A 266 21.87 -25.07 1.05
C SER A 266 22.56 -24.26 2.14
N LEU A 267 23.83 -23.96 1.93
CA LEU A 267 24.69 -23.18 2.81
C LEU A 267 25.28 -22.03 1.99
N LEU A 268 25.19 -20.79 2.47
CA LEU A 268 25.77 -19.64 1.78
C LEU A 268 26.72 -18.87 2.71
N LYS A 269 27.80 -18.36 2.10
CA LYS A 269 28.72 -17.40 2.71
C LYS A 269 28.97 -16.28 1.70
N ASN A 270 28.80 -15.01 2.11
CA ASN A 270 28.92 -13.85 1.23
C ASN A 270 28.06 -13.98 -0.06
N ASN A 271 26.81 -14.42 0.07
CA ASN A 271 25.86 -14.68 -1.03
C ASN A 271 26.36 -15.68 -2.10
N LYS A 272 27.26 -16.59 -1.73
CA LYS A 272 27.72 -17.69 -2.60
C LYS A 272 27.50 -19.02 -1.91
N GLU A 273 26.99 -20.01 -2.64
CA GLU A 273 26.83 -21.36 -2.10
C GLU A 273 28.17 -21.97 -1.76
N VAL A 274 28.23 -22.60 -0.59
CA VAL A 274 29.40 -23.29 -0.08
C VAL A 274 29.02 -24.70 0.38
N LYS A 275 30.00 -25.61 0.42
CA LYS A 275 29.75 -26.98 0.89
C LYS A 275 29.78 -27.16 2.42
N GLN A 276 30.30 -26.16 3.12
CA GLN A 276 30.47 -26.19 4.58
C GLN A 276 30.54 -24.77 5.14
N LEU A 277 29.92 -24.55 6.31
CA LEU A 277 30.18 -23.39 7.18
C LEU A 277 30.98 -23.88 8.40
N LYS A 278 31.98 -23.09 8.82
CA LYS A 278 32.88 -23.35 9.93
C LYS A 278 32.73 -22.34 11.03
N GLU A 279 33.29 -22.62 12.18
CA GLU A 279 33.31 -21.71 13.32
C GLU A 279 33.74 -20.29 12.95
N ASN A 280 33.01 -19.30 13.49
CA ASN A 280 33.09 -17.89 13.20
C ASN A 280 32.63 -17.44 11.80
N ASP A 281 32.18 -18.33 10.94
CA ASP A 281 31.56 -17.92 9.67
C ASP A 281 30.21 -17.27 9.91
N GLU A 282 30.02 -16.07 9.32
CA GLU A 282 28.70 -15.51 9.08
C GLU A 282 28.17 -16.07 7.76
N GLY A 283 26.93 -16.55 7.79
CA GLY A 283 26.37 -17.22 6.63
C GLY A 283 24.88 -17.46 6.72
N THR A 284 24.40 -18.28 5.82
CA THR A 284 22.98 -18.57 5.66
C THR A 284 22.79 -20.08 5.56
N ILE A 285 21.75 -20.57 6.24
CA ILE A 285 21.33 -21.97 6.17
C ILE A 285 19.90 -22.03 5.64
N ILE A 286 19.67 -22.91 4.67
CA ILE A 286 18.34 -23.23 4.14
C ILE A 286 18.07 -24.70 4.43
N THR A 287 16.90 -24.98 5.02
CA THR A 287 16.49 -26.33 5.41
C THR A 287 15.24 -26.77 4.66
N ASN A 288 14.94 -28.06 4.61
CA ASN A 288 13.71 -28.60 4.01
C ASN A 288 12.45 -28.17 4.79
N GLN A 289 12.56 -28.00 6.10
CA GLN A 289 11.49 -27.59 7.00
C GLN A 289 12.04 -26.72 8.11
N THR A 290 11.20 -25.88 8.76
CA THR A 290 11.65 -24.97 9.80
C THR A 290 10.55 -24.58 10.78
N PRO A 291 10.84 -24.43 12.10
CA PRO A 291 9.94 -23.80 13.06
C PRO A 291 10.06 -22.26 13.07
N PHE A 292 11.08 -21.70 12.39
CA PHE A 292 11.35 -20.26 12.37
C PHE A 292 10.42 -19.53 11.41
N TYR A 293 9.75 -18.50 11.89
CA TYR A 293 8.98 -17.60 11.04
C TYR A 293 9.93 -16.69 10.25
N GLY A 294 9.75 -16.62 8.95
CA GLY A 294 10.44 -15.67 8.08
C GLY A 294 9.67 -14.37 7.96
N GLU A 295 10.38 -13.24 8.03
CA GLU A 295 9.78 -11.91 7.95
C GLU A 295 8.77 -11.80 6.81
N SER A 296 7.54 -11.47 7.16
CA SER A 296 6.43 -11.33 6.21
C SER A 296 5.25 -10.61 6.87
N GLY A 297 4.45 -9.89 6.08
CA GLY A 297 3.21 -9.26 6.55
C GLY A 297 3.39 -8.25 7.69
N GLY A 298 4.59 -7.68 7.84
CA GLY A 298 4.95 -6.76 8.91
C GLY A 298 5.41 -7.41 10.21
N GLN A 299 5.31 -8.75 10.35
CA GLN A 299 5.91 -9.48 11.47
C GLN A 299 7.39 -9.74 11.16
N VAL A 300 8.29 -9.39 12.10
CA VAL A 300 9.73 -9.65 11.99
C VAL A 300 10.05 -11.14 12.01
N GLY A 301 11.19 -11.52 11.43
CA GLY A 301 11.73 -12.89 11.47
C GLY A 301 12.09 -13.32 12.89
N ASP A 302 12.10 -14.62 13.11
CA ASP A 302 12.52 -15.19 14.39
C ASP A 302 14.03 -15.20 14.56
N THR A 303 14.42 -15.33 15.82
CA THR A 303 15.77 -15.62 16.25
C THR A 303 15.82 -16.97 17.00
N GLY A 304 17.01 -17.52 17.16
CA GLY A 304 17.18 -18.79 17.88
C GLY A 304 18.46 -19.51 17.51
N LYS A 305 18.41 -20.83 17.49
CA LYS A 305 19.61 -21.67 17.29
C LYS A 305 19.33 -22.86 16.36
N ILE A 306 20.30 -23.13 15.49
CA ILE A 306 20.39 -24.39 14.72
C ILE A 306 21.64 -25.13 15.21
N PHE A 307 21.52 -26.43 15.57
CA PHE A 307 22.61 -27.17 16.19
C PHE A 307 22.57 -28.65 15.81
N SER A 308 23.72 -29.30 15.90
CA SER A 308 23.87 -30.75 15.74
C SER A 308 25.21 -31.18 16.36
N GLY A 309 25.21 -32.03 17.39
CA GLY A 309 26.41 -32.40 18.10
C GLY A 309 27.19 -31.19 18.61
N ASN A 310 28.44 -31.02 18.11
CA ASN A 310 29.28 -29.88 18.48
C ASN A 310 29.00 -28.60 17.64
N PHE A 311 28.22 -28.72 16.58
CA PHE A 311 27.85 -27.59 15.74
C PHE A 311 26.77 -26.75 16.41
N LYS A 312 26.98 -25.43 16.37
CA LYS A 312 26.00 -24.44 16.85
C LYS A 312 26.03 -23.21 15.97
N PHE A 313 24.87 -22.84 15.44
CA PHE A 313 24.65 -21.68 14.64
C PHE A 313 23.61 -20.80 15.34
N GLU A 314 23.94 -19.54 15.56
CA GLU A 314 23.03 -18.54 16.14
C GLU A 314 22.30 -17.83 15.02
N VAL A 315 20.97 -17.99 15.00
CA VAL A 315 20.09 -17.37 14.00
C VAL A 315 19.72 -15.98 14.49
N ASN A 316 20.13 -14.96 13.74
CA ASN A 316 19.88 -13.56 14.07
C ASN A 316 18.67 -12.99 13.34
N ASP A 317 18.31 -13.57 12.18
CA ASP A 317 17.16 -13.16 11.38
C ASP A 317 16.74 -14.29 10.44
N VAL A 318 15.47 -14.32 10.08
CA VAL A 318 14.91 -15.23 9.07
C VAL A 318 14.09 -14.47 8.07
N GLN A 319 14.46 -14.56 6.81
CA GLN A 319 13.78 -13.92 5.69
C GLN A 319 13.02 -14.93 4.84
N LYS A 320 11.85 -14.55 4.38
CA LYS A 320 11.06 -15.33 3.44
C LYS A 320 11.31 -14.84 2.02
N LYS A 321 11.93 -15.66 1.18
CA LYS A 321 12.23 -15.35 -0.22
C LYS A 321 11.32 -16.14 -1.15
N LEU A 322 10.96 -15.53 -2.30
CA LEU A 322 10.15 -16.18 -3.35
C LEU A 322 8.87 -16.88 -2.84
N GLY A 323 8.28 -16.35 -1.75
CA GLY A 323 7.00 -16.80 -1.21
C GLY A 323 7.09 -17.91 -0.16
N ASP A 324 7.99 -18.89 -0.27
CA ASP A 324 8.04 -20.09 0.58
C ASP A 324 9.47 -20.60 0.88
N LEU A 325 10.52 -19.91 0.45
CA LEU A 325 11.90 -20.23 0.78
C LEU A 325 12.31 -19.49 2.07
N PHE A 326 12.52 -20.23 3.18
CA PHE A 326 12.94 -19.65 4.46
C PHE A 326 14.46 -19.69 4.56
N VAL A 327 15.04 -18.52 4.81
CA VAL A 327 16.48 -18.26 4.74
C VAL A 327 16.95 -17.82 6.12
N HIS A 328 17.72 -18.67 6.83
CA HIS A 328 18.19 -18.40 8.20
C HIS A 328 19.55 -17.72 8.15
N TYR A 329 19.61 -16.44 8.51
CA TYR A 329 20.85 -15.67 8.61
C TYR A 329 21.43 -15.73 10.02
N GLY A 330 22.75 -15.90 10.12
CA GLY A 330 23.39 -15.97 11.45
C GLY A 330 24.87 -16.26 11.38
N LYS A 331 25.39 -16.76 12.50
CA LYS A 331 26.80 -17.01 12.72
C LYS A 331 27.05 -18.41 13.33
N VAL A 332 28.07 -19.10 12.84
CA VAL A 332 28.54 -20.32 13.46
C VAL A 332 29.33 -19.99 14.73
N VAL A 333 28.80 -20.40 15.88
CA VAL A 333 29.42 -20.18 17.21
C VAL A 333 30.43 -21.24 17.56
N SER A 334 30.18 -22.49 17.15
CA SER A 334 31.10 -23.62 17.36
C SER A 334 30.90 -24.69 16.29
N GLY A 335 31.94 -25.43 16.01
CA GLY A 335 31.91 -26.58 15.11
C GLY A 335 31.74 -26.22 13.64
N SER A 336 31.10 -27.09 12.89
CA SER A 336 30.85 -26.88 11.46
C SER A 336 29.66 -27.70 10.98
N VAL A 337 28.99 -27.21 9.90
CA VAL A 337 27.89 -27.89 9.21
C VAL A 337 28.22 -28.09 7.74
N LYS A 338 27.85 -29.21 7.18
CA LYS A 338 27.96 -29.52 5.74
C LYS A 338 26.59 -29.65 5.10
N LEU A 339 26.55 -29.60 3.78
CA LEU A 339 25.37 -29.92 3.01
C LEU A 339 24.83 -31.30 3.37
N ASN A 340 23.53 -31.41 3.51
CA ASN A 340 22.78 -32.62 3.89
C ASN A 340 22.99 -33.11 5.33
N ASP A 341 23.70 -32.33 6.18
CA ASP A 341 23.72 -32.65 7.60
C ASP A 341 22.32 -32.47 8.21
N THR A 342 21.94 -33.38 9.08
CA THR A 342 20.76 -33.27 9.92
C THR A 342 21.04 -32.28 11.06
N VAL A 343 20.13 -31.34 11.25
CA VAL A 343 20.23 -30.28 12.25
C VAL A 343 18.95 -30.17 13.06
N GLU A 344 19.10 -29.86 14.34
CA GLU A 344 18.00 -29.47 15.22
C GLU A 344 17.84 -27.95 15.22
N MET A 345 16.63 -27.48 15.25
CA MET A 345 16.26 -26.09 15.22
C MET A 345 15.41 -25.72 16.43
N LYS A 346 15.75 -24.63 17.09
CA LYS A 346 14.99 -24.12 18.24
C LYS A 346 14.91 -22.61 18.19
N ILE A 347 13.67 -22.08 18.14
CA ILE A 347 13.43 -20.63 18.17
C ILE A 347 13.63 -20.08 19.58
N ASP A 348 13.81 -18.75 19.67
CA ASP A 348 13.66 -17.99 20.91
C ASP A 348 12.15 -17.88 21.23
N VAL A 349 11.72 -18.72 22.16
CA VAL A 349 10.29 -18.85 22.50
C VAL A 349 9.74 -17.58 23.15
N GLU A 350 10.50 -16.97 24.06
CA GLU A 350 10.08 -15.75 24.76
C GLU A 350 9.87 -14.60 23.78
N ARG A 351 10.84 -14.39 22.87
CA ARG A 351 10.73 -13.40 21.81
C ARG A 351 9.52 -13.68 20.88
N ARG A 352 9.33 -14.94 20.46
CA ARG A 352 8.19 -15.35 19.62
C ARG A 352 6.84 -15.10 20.31
N ASP A 353 6.73 -15.39 21.60
CA ASP A 353 5.48 -15.21 22.35
C ASP A 353 5.14 -13.72 22.51
N ASN A 354 6.14 -12.87 22.68
CA ASN A 354 5.98 -11.41 22.63
C ASN A 354 5.48 -10.95 21.25
N ILE A 355 6.10 -11.41 20.18
CA ILE A 355 5.69 -11.11 18.80
C ILE A 355 4.26 -11.59 18.53
N ARG A 356 3.88 -12.80 18.95
CA ARG A 356 2.51 -13.34 18.84
C ARG A 356 1.49 -12.42 19.52
N ALA A 357 1.83 -11.92 20.70
CA ALA A 357 0.96 -11.04 21.46
C ALA A 357 0.79 -9.68 20.76
N TYR A 358 1.87 -9.05 20.31
CA TYR A 358 1.80 -7.81 19.55
C TYR A 358 1.07 -8.00 18.21
N HIS A 359 1.28 -9.12 17.51
CA HIS A 359 0.58 -9.39 16.25
C HIS A 359 -0.92 -9.54 16.46
N SER A 360 -1.31 -10.26 17.49
CA SER A 360 -2.74 -10.41 17.84
C SER A 360 -3.36 -9.08 18.28
N ALA A 361 -2.60 -8.27 19.05
CA ALA A 361 -3.02 -6.90 19.40
C ALA A 361 -3.21 -6.02 18.17
N THR A 362 -2.41 -6.20 17.11
CA THR A 362 -2.54 -5.44 15.87
C THR A 362 -3.89 -5.67 15.20
N HIS A 363 -4.41 -6.89 15.17
CA HIS A 363 -5.73 -7.20 14.62
C HIS A 363 -6.87 -6.61 15.45
N LEU A 364 -6.77 -6.69 16.78
CA LEU A 364 -7.75 -6.03 17.66
C LEU A 364 -7.69 -4.51 17.51
N LEU A 365 -6.51 -3.93 17.36
CA LEU A 365 -6.32 -2.51 17.10
C LEU A 365 -6.94 -2.10 15.76
N HIS A 366 -6.70 -2.84 14.69
CA HIS A 366 -7.25 -2.55 13.37
C HIS A 366 -8.77 -2.47 13.40
N GLU A 367 -9.43 -3.48 13.94
CA GLU A 367 -10.89 -3.46 14.07
C GLU A 367 -11.39 -2.36 15.01
N SER A 368 -10.69 -2.09 16.12
CA SER A 368 -11.03 -0.97 17.02
C SER A 368 -10.95 0.38 16.34
N LEU A 369 -9.90 0.61 15.54
CA LEU A 369 -9.75 1.81 14.72
C LEU A 369 -10.92 1.94 13.72
N ARG A 370 -11.30 0.85 13.05
CA ARG A 370 -12.44 0.82 12.12
C ARG A 370 -13.76 1.16 12.81
N ARG A 371 -14.00 0.65 14.01
CA ARG A 371 -15.23 0.93 14.77
C ARG A 371 -15.32 2.36 15.29
N VAL A 372 -14.20 2.95 15.66
CA VAL A 372 -14.14 4.31 16.23
C VAL A 372 -14.05 5.38 15.16
N LEU A 373 -13.19 5.18 14.15
CA LEU A 373 -12.88 6.18 13.12
C LEU A 373 -13.67 5.97 11.83
N GLY A 374 -14.17 4.76 11.58
CA GLY A 374 -14.96 4.41 10.40
C GLY A 374 -14.32 3.34 9.50
N THR A 375 -15.14 2.77 8.62
CA THR A 375 -14.77 1.65 7.74
C THR A 375 -13.73 2.00 6.66
N HIS A 376 -13.42 3.29 6.47
CA HIS A 376 -12.35 3.79 5.60
C HIS A 376 -10.94 3.48 6.14
N VAL A 377 -10.82 3.07 7.40
CA VAL A 377 -9.55 2.65 7.98
C VAL A 377 -9.10 1.35 7.31
N ILE A 378 -8.01 1.43 6.56
CA ILE A 378 -7.36 0.32 5.85
C ILE A 378 -5.89 0.33 6.21
N GLN A 379 -5.33 -0.83 6.49
CA GLN A 379 -3.89 -0.99 6.75
C GLN A 379 -3.08 -0.53 5.53
N LYS A 380 -2.06 0.30 5.78
CA LYS A 380 -1.08 0.78 4.79
C LYS A 380 0.34 0.29 5.08
N GLY A 381 0.58 -0.15 6.28
CA GLY A 381 1.83 -0.74 6.73
C GLY A 381 1.69 -1.26 8.15
N SER A 382 2.56 -2.19 8.51
CA SER A 382 2.65 -2.74 9.86
C SER A 382 4.09 -3.09 10.19
N LEU A 383 4.44 -2.99 11.46
CA LEU A 383 5.65 -3.58 12.04
C LEU A 383 5.28 -4.19 13.38
N VAL A 384 5.53 -5.48 13.51
CA VAL A 384 5.30 -6.24 14.74
C VAL A 384 6.62 -6.84 15.19
N ASP A 385 7.14 -6.33 16.31
CA ASP A 385 8.37 -6.79 16.94
C ASP A 385 8.09 -7.32 18.37
N SER A 386 9.12 -7.80 19.06
CA SER A 386 9.03 -8.27 20.44
C SER A 386 8.72 -7.19 21.47
N ASP A 387 9.01 -5.92 21.15
CA ASP A 387 8.97 -4.80 22.09
C ASP A 387 7.84 -3.82 21.80
N ARG A 388 7.31 -3.81 20.58
CA ARG A 388 6.28 -2.87 20.15
C ARG A 388 5.54 -3.34 18.90
N LEU A 389 4.39 -2.73 18.66
CA LEU A 389 3.77 -2.73 17.34
C LEU A 389 3.70 -1.31 16.78
N ARG A 390 3.73 -1.22 15.45
CA ARG A 390 3.48 -0.01 14.68
C ARG A 390 2.42 -0.33 13.63
N PHE A 391 1.41 0.51 13.54
CA PHE A 391 0.33 0.34 12.58
C PHE A 391 0.08 1.62 11.80
N ASP A 392 0.24 1.55 10.48
CA ASP A 392 0.03 2.64 9.54
C ASP A 392 -1.29 2.40 8.81
N PHE A 393 -2.17 3.39 8.79
CA PHE A 393 -3.51 3.24 8.24
C PHE A 393 -4.04 4.51 7.59
N SER A 394 -5.04 4.37 6.71
CA SER A 394 -5.71 5.49 6.04
C SER A 394 -6.60 6.24 7.02
N HIS A 395 -6.24 7.48 7.33
CA HIS A 395 -7.05 8.44 8.08
C HIS A 395 -6.49 9.84 7.93
N MET A 396 -7.38 10.83 7.75
CA MET A 396 -6.98 12.19 7.35
C MET A 396 -6.64 13.07 8.54
N LYS A 397 -7.33 12.88 9.68
CA LYS A 397 -7.24 13.75 10.86
C LYS A 397 -6.39 13.12 11.97
N PRO A 398 -5.85 13.91 12.91
CA PRO A 398 -5.34 13.38 14.16
C PRO A 398 -6.44 12.64 14.92
N ILE A 399 -6.09 11.54 15.57
CA ILE A 399 -7.01 10.84 16.48
C ILE A 399 -7.11 11.66 17.77
N SER A 400 -8.32 11.98 18.22
CA SER A 400 -8.51 12.72 19.46
C SER A 400 -8.20 11.86 20.68
N PRO A 401 -7.89 12.47 21.86
CA PRO A 401 -7.67 11.71 23.10
C PRO A 401 -8.87 10.82 23.47
N GLU A 402 -10.08 11.28 23.21
CA GLU A 402 -11.32 10.53 23.48
C GLU A 402 -11.43 9.30 22.57
N GLU A 403 -11.06 9.44 21.29
CA GLU A 403 -11.02 8.33 20.34
C GLU A 403 -9.93 7.32 20.71
N ILE A 404 -8.72 7.78 21.09
CA ILE A 404 -7.65 6.90 21.58
C ILE A 404 -8.13 6.09 22.78
N ASN A 405 -8.75 6.73 23.78
CA ASN A 405 -9.27 6.03 24.95
C ASN A 405 -10.33 4.97 24.57
N LYS A 406 -11.22 5.27 23.61
CA LYS A 406 -12.21 4.30 23.12
C LYS A 406 -11.55 3.12 22.42
N ILE A 407 -10.53 3.38 21.58
CA ILE A 407 -9.78 2.34 20.87
C ILE A 407 -9.10 1.41 21.89
N GLU A 408 -8.36 1.97 22.86
CA GLU A 408 -7.71 1.21 23.92
C GLU A 408 -8.72 0.38 24.74
N MET A 409 -9.87 0.98 25.06
CA MET A 409 -10.94 0.31 25.79
C MET A 409 -11.51 -0.90 25.00
N PHE A 410 -11.71 -0.75 23.68
CA PHE A 410 -12.15 -1.87 22.84
C PHE A 410 -11.12 -2.99 22.80
N VAL A 411 -9.84 -2.68 22.56
CA VAL A 411 -8.77 -3.69 22.54
C VAL A 411 -8.71 -4.41 23.89
N ASN A 412 -8.61 -3.67 25.00
CA ASN A 412 -8.47 -4.23 26.33
C ASN A 412 -9.71 -5.04 26.75
N SER A 413 -10.92 -4.64 26.33
CA SER A 413 -12.12 -5.42 26.59
C SER A 413 -12.09 -6.81 25.94
N MET A 414 -11.47 -6.94 24.75
CA MET A 414 -11.28 -8.24 24.09
C MET A 414 -10.17 -9.07 24.75
N VAL A 415 -9.14 -8.43 25.28
CA VAL A 415 -8.09 -9.07 26.08
C VAL A 415 -8.69 -9.65 27.37
N ASP A 416 -9.49 -8.85 28.08
CA ASP A 416 -10.10 -9.25 29.37
C ASP A 416 -11.12 -10.40 29.21
N LYS A 417 -11.75 -10.55 28.06
CA LYS A 417 -12.64 -11.68 27.74
C LYS A 417 -11.92 -13.02 27.65
N LYS A 418 -10.59 -13.04 27.47
CA LYS A 418 -9.78 -14.26 27.41
C LYS A 418 -10.34 -15.32 26.48
N SER A 419 -10.78 -14.90 25.30
CA SER A 419 -11.39 -15.79 24.31
C SER A 419 -10.36 -16.50 23.45
N ASP A 420 -10.68 -17.72 22.99
CA ASP A 420 -9.82 -18.47 22.11
C ASP A 420 -9.69 -17.81 20.73
N VAL A 421 -8.49 -17.87 20.20
CA VAL A 421 -8.16 -17.41 18.83
C VAL A 421 -8.29 -18.60 17.90
N LYS A 422 -9.13 -18.46 16.87
CA LYS A 422 -9.40 -19.54 15.91
C LYS A 422 -8.77 -19.25 14.57
N THR A 423 -8.18 -20.28 13.99
CA THR A 423 -7.64 -20.25 12.64
C THR A 423 -8.34 -21.29 11.77
N ARG A 424 -8.70 -20.90 10.55
CA ARG A 424 -9.31 -21.80 9.55
C ARG A 424 -8.62 -21.59 8.21
N ILE A 425 -8.47 -22.66 7.44
CA ILE A 425 -8.01 -22.61 6.06
C ILE A 425 -9.23 -22.75 5.18
N MET A 426 -9.36 -21.87 4.20
CA MET A 426 -10.48 -21.85 3.25
C MET A 426 -10.09 -21.12 1.97
N THR A 427 -10.93 -21.16 0.94
CA THR A 427 -10.69 -20.37 -0.27
C THR A 427 -10.87 -18.87 0.00
N PRO A 428 -10.21 -17.99 -0.79
CA PRO A 428 -10.38 -16.54 -0.65
C PRO A 428 -11.85 -16.09 -0.73
N LYS A 429 -12.64 -16.74 -1.59
CA LYS A 429 -14.07 -16.45 -1.73
C LYS A 429 -14.84 -16.79 -0.46
N GLU A 430 -14.67 -17.99 0.06
CA GLU A 430 -15.31 -18.38 1.32
C GLU A 430 -14.91 -17.47 2.48
N ALA A 431 -13.65 -17.01 2.50
CA ALA A 431 -13.18 -16.09 3.53
C ALA A 431 -13.95 -14.77 3.50
N VAL A 432 -14.12 -14.16 2.32
CA VAL A 432 -14.90 -12.94 2.13
C VAL A 432 -16.37 -13.15 2.46
N ASP A 433 -16.97 -14.25 1.99
CA ASP A 433 -18.37 -14.61 2.28
C ASP A 433 -18.62 -14.81 3.79
N ASN A 434 -17.60 -15.24 4.54
CA ASN A 434 -17.61 -15.32 6.00
C ASN A 434 -17.23 -14.00 6.71
N GLY A 435 -17.14 -12.89 5.98
CA GLY A 435 -16.90 -11.56 6.54
C GLY A 435 -15.44 -11.28 6.91
N ALA A 436 -14.48 -12.07 6.40
CA ALA A 436 -13.07 -11.80 6.62
C ALA A 436 -12.62 -10.54 5.85
N LEU A 437 -11.88 -9.67 6.53
CA LEU A 437 -11.21 -8.56 5.88
C LEU A 437 -10.03 -9.08 5.06
N ALA A 438 -10.13 -8.92 3.75
CA ALA A 438 -9.04 -9.16 2.81
C ALA A 438 -8.34 -7.82 2.50
N LEU A 439 -7.02 -7.79 2.51
CA LEU A 439 -6.27 -6.61 2.07
C LEU A 439 -6.38 -6.49 0.56
N PHE A 440 -6.86 -5.35 0.08
CA PHE A 440 -7.00 -5.09 -1.34
C PHE A 440 -5.63 -5.03 -2.04
N GLY A 441 -5.53 -5.74 -3.17
CA GLY A 441 -4.33 -5.73 -4.02
C GLY A 441 -3.30 -6.81 -3.70
N GLU A 442 -3.51 -7.65 -2.69
CA GLU A 442 -2.69 -8.85 -2.49
C GLU A 442 -3.21 -10.00 -3.35
N LYS A 443 -2.29 -10.71 -3.98
CA LYS A 443 -2.60 -11.95 -4.69
C LYS A 443 -2.59 -13.10 -3.67
N TYR A 444 -3.75 -13.63 -3.40
CA TYR A 444 -3.90 -14.81 -2.55
C TYR A 444 -3.78 -16.08 -3.39
N GLY A 445 -3.22 -17.15 -2.80
CA GLY A 445 -3.23 -18.48 -3.39
C GLY A 445 -4.64 -19.11 -3.38
N ASP A 446 -4.72 -20.37 -3.77
CA ASP A 446 -5.98 -21.13 -3.79
C ASP A 446 -6.60 -21.28 -2.40
N GLU A 447 -5.78 -21.28 -1.35
CA GLU A 447 -6.17 -21.35 0.05
C GLU A 447 -5.56 -20.20 0.85
N VAL A 448 -6.34 -19.67 1.81
CA VAL A 448 -5.96 -18.59 2.71
C VAL A 448 -6.22 -18.99 4.16
N ARG A 449 -5.37 -18.47 5.04
CA ARG A 449 -5.49 -18.64 6.48
C ARG A 449 -6.32 -17.49 7.07
N VAL A 450 -7.51 -17.80 7.59
CA VAL A 450 -8.42 -16.86 8.22
C VAL A 450 -8.28 -16.95 9.73
N LEU A 451 -7.95 -15.82 10.34
CA LEU A 451 -7.80 -15.64 11.77
C LEU A 451 -9.04 -14.96 12.34
N SER A 452 -9.63 -15.52 13.38
CA SER A 452 -10.79 -14.94 14.09
C SER A 452 -10.48 -14.83 15.57
N MET A 453 -10.70 -13.65 16.16
CA MET A 453 -10.44 -13.40 17.57
C MET A 453 -11.41 -12.40 18.21
N GLY A 454 -11.50 -12.44 19.53
CA GLY A 454 -12.43 -11.64 20.33
C GLY A 454 -13.87 -12.15 20.17
N SER A 455 -14.42 -12.80 21.20
CA SER A 455 -15.80 -13.31 21.15
C SER A 455 -16.81 -12.21 21.40
N GLU A 456 -17.76 -12.05 20.48
CA GLU A 456 -19.03 -11.32 20.64
C GLU A 456 -20.20 -12.31 20.57
N THR A 457 -21.43 -11.87 20.82
CA THR A 457 -22.60 -12.76 21.00
C THR A 457 -22.79 -13.73 19.84
N ASP A 458 -22.69 -13.26 18.59
CA ASP A 458 -22.94 -14.05 17.37
C ASP A 458 -21.79 -14.05 16.37
N LYS A 459 -20.68 -13.35 16.66
CA LYS A 459 -19.55 -13.18 15.74
C LYS A 459 -18.23 -12.95 16.48
N TYR A 460 -17.13 -12.96 15.74
CA TYR A 460 -15.84 -12.53 16.24
C TYR A 460 -15.69 -11.00 16.12
N PHE A 461 -14.92 -10.42 17.04
CA PHE A 461 -14.60 -9.00 17.01
C PHE A 461 -13.77 -8.65 15.77
N SER A 462 -12.72 -9.43 15.51
CA SER A 462 -11.88 -9.32 14.31
C SER A 462 -11.85 -10.65 13.57
N THR A 463 -11.99 -10.60 12.23
CA THR A 463 -11.81 -11.74 11.33
C THR A 463 -11.05 -11.25 10.10
N GLU A 464 -9.80 -11.71 9.93
CA GLU A 464 -8.87 -11.21 8.91
C GLU A 464 -8.05 -12.34 8.28
N LEU A 465 -7.61 -12.12 7.02
CA LEU A 465 -6.63 -13.00 6.37
C LEU A 465 -5.24 -12.70 6.93
N CYS A 466 -4.62 -13.69 7.57
CA CYS A 466 -3.31 -13.51 8.16
C CYS A 466 -2.48 -14.80 8.21
N GLY A 467 -1.27 -14.75 7.63
CA GLY A 467 -0.26 -15.80 7.66
C GLY A 467 0.74 -15.71 8.82
N GLY A 468 0.55 -14.77 9.76
CA GLY A 468 1.44 -14.58 10.90
C GLY A 468 1.23 -15.56 12.05
N THR A 469 2.03 -15.40 13.10
CA THR A 469 1.91 -16.19 14.33
C THR A 469 1.13 -15.40 15.39
N HIS A 470 0.23 -16.08 16.12
CA HIS A 470 -0.71 -15.46 17.05
C HIS A 470 -0.77 -16.18 18.38
N VAL A 471 -1.29 -15.49 19.41
CA VAL A 471 -1.63 -16.11 20.68
C VAL A 471 -2.78 -17.10 20.51
N ARG A 472 -2.86 -18.12 21.35
CA ARG A 472 -3.97 -19.07 21.34
C ARG A 472 -5.21 -18.52 22.07
N ASN A 473 -5.02 -17.56 22.99
CA ASN A 473 -6.07 -16.92 23.76
C ASN A 473 -5.77 -15.42 23.89
N THR A 474 -6.81 -14.59 23.74
CA THR A 474 -6.66 -13.11 23.77
C THR A 474 -6.11 -12.59 25.09
N GLY A 475 -6.33 -13.31 26.20
CA GLY A 475 -5.76 -12.96 27.51
C GLY A 475 -4.22 -12.98 27.56
N ASN A 476 -3.57 -13.69 26.62
CA ASN A 476 -2.11 -13.72 26.53
C ASN A 476 -1.51 -12.47 25.85
N ILE A 477 -2.35 -11.53 25.38
CA ILE A 477 -1.89 -10.27 24.80
C ILE A 477 -1.32 -9.35 25.87
N GLY A 478 -1.92 -9.31 27.07
CA GLY A 478 -1.58 -8.34 28.11
C GLY A 478 -2.27 -6.98 27.90
N LYS A 479 -2.06 -6.04 28.81
CA LYS A 479 -2.70 -4.73 28.76
C LYS A 479 -2.12 -3.88 27.65
N PHE A 480 -2.97 -3.42 26.76
CA PHE A 480 -2.61 -2.66 25.55
C PHE A 480 -2.71 -1.15 25.77
N LYS A 481 -1.74 -0.39 25.24
CA LYS A 481 -1.73 1.07 25.28
C LYS A 481 -1.09 1.69 24.03
N ILE A 482 -1.74 2.69 23.45
CA ILE A 482 -1.20 3.52 22.36
C ILE A 482 -0.26 4.56 22.99
N VAL A 483 1.00 4.59 22.56
CA VAL A 483 2.02 5.47 23.12
C VAL A 483 2.35 6.67 22.22
N SER A 484 2.10 6.55 20.93
CA SER A 484 2.32 7.64 19.99
C SER A 484 1.37 7.60 18.82
N GLN A 485 1.10 8.76 18.23
CA GLN A 485 0.49 8.90 16.93
C GLN A 485 1.19 9.98 16.08
N SER A 486 1.30 9.77 14.79
CA SER A 486 1.90 10.72 13.86
C SER A 486 1.28 10.63 12.47
N ALA A 487 1.45 11.68 11.66
CA ALA A 487 1.17 11.61 10.22
C ALA A 487 2.48 11.24 9.50
N ILE A 488 2.45 10.23 8.63
CA ILE A 488 3.62 9.83 7.83
C ILE A 488 3.52 10.25 6.36
N ALA A 489 2.30 10.39 5.88
CA ALA A 489 2.01 10.93 4.55
C ALA A 489 0.63 11.58 4.55
N ALA A 490 0.27 12.23 3.46
CA ALA A 490 -1.08 12.76 3.30
C ALA A 490 -2.09 11.62 3.39
N GLY A 491 -3.02 11.70 4.36
CA GLY A 491 -4.05 10.68 4.58
C GLY A 491 -3.57 9.36 5.17
N ILE A 492 -2.33 9.27 5.65
CA ILE A 492 -1.82 8.08 6.36
C ILE A 492 -1.38 8.47 7.75
N ARG A 493 -2.00 7.86 8.73
CA ARG A 493 -1.66 8.00 10.16
C ARG A 493 -0.89 6.77 10.63
N ARG A 494 -0.03 7.00 11.60
CA ARG A 494 0.73 5.97 12.31
C ARG A 494 0.34 6.00 13.76
N VAL A 495 0.13 4.83 14.35
CA VAL A 495 0.11 4.62 15.78
C VAL A 495 1.19 3.63 16.17
N GLU A 496 1.80 3.86 17.32
CA GLU A 496 2.67 2.89 17.98
C GLU A 496 2.03 2.52 19.32
N ALA A 497 2.09 1.24 19.65
CA ALA A 497 1.51 0.74 20.87
C ALA A 497 2.42 -0.26 21.57
N LEU A 498 2.30 -0.29 22.89
CA LEU A 498 2.97 -1.19 23.79
C LEU A 498 1.94 -2.06 24.52
N ARG A 499 2.42 -3.12 25.12
CA ARG A 499 1.67 -3.98 26.05
C ARG A 499 2.50 -4.25 27.30
N ASP A 500 1.83 -4.48 28.41
CA ASP A 500 2.44 -4.92 29.67
C ASP A 500 2.63 -6.44 29.66
#